data_a39e63656d515f5b71369ed8e275a736
#
_entry.id   a39e63656d515f5b71369ed8e275a736
#
_cell.length_a   1.000
_cell.length_b   1.000
_cell.length_c   1.000
_cell.angle_alpha   90.00
_cell.angle_beta   90.00
_cell.angle_gamma   90.00
#
_symmetry.space_group_name_H-M   'P 1'
#
loop_
_entity.id
_entity.type
_entity.pdbx_description
1 polymer ?
#
loop_
_entity_poly.entity_id
_entity_poly.type
_entity_poly.pdbx_seq_one_letter_code
_entity_poly.pdbx_strand_id
1 'polypeptide(L)'
;MGHHRILGRVPYEPPQDPRQARRTAIWRWVSFVMALSLVALVAYLAYLGYDGSQTFAAHARSGDCRTPASEFGWPYEAINYDLASDSELDAFPDRTDCPRPGEEAGDDLTASDGIRIAGWYIPAGSQSATAPTIVLAHGNGKTKSEMLSWAEPLHADYNLVLFDFRNHGQSSGDVTTLGVREVRDLQAVVDWLERTKAPPAIAVLGVSMGGAAAVDEAANDERVSAVILDSTHATLVSALQAQLESRGLPLALPGAWSILLGGLLRTGEDLSVADPIQAIAHIGDRPVLIVAAGDDEAVGPNDAAELMTAGLGDGAQVELQTCPAAGHGGSVVTCSSDYASWVLGFLERSLPRGP
;
A
#
# COMPACT_ATOMS: atom_id res chain seq x y z
N MET A 1 13.96 44.25 87.76
CA MET A 1 13.34 43.34 86.79
C MET A 1 14.12 43.43 85.52
N GLY A 2 15.06 42.47 85.29
CA GLY A 2 15.97 42.46 84.15
C GLY A 2 15.51 41.42 83.14
N HIS A 3 15.14 41.82 81.93
CA HIS A 3 14.84 40.95 80.84
C HIS A 3 16.16 40.53 80.13
N HIS A 4 16.58 39.28 80.35
CA HIS A 4 17.63 38.66 79.56
C HIS A 4 17.01 38.28 78.18
N ARG A 5 17.46 39.00 77.13
CA ARG A 5 17.22 38.55 75.73
C ARG A 5 18.14 37.37 75.44
N ILE A 6 17.55 36.20 75.25
CA ILE A 6 18.25 35.05 74.73
C ILE A 6 18.46 35.28 73.20
N LEU A 7 19.69 35.60 72.83
CA LEU A 7 20.08 35.66 71.45
C LEU A 7 20.11 34.23 70.90
N GLY A 8 19.16 33.93 70.00
CA GLY A 8 19.13 32.66 69.28
C GLY A 8 20.40 32.47 68.48
N ARG A 9 21.08 31.36 68.68
CA ARG A 9 22.22 30.92 67.86
C ARG A 9 21.74 30.70 66.44
N VAL A 10 22.21 31.45 65.47
CA VAL A 10 22.08 31.17 64.06
C VAL A 10 22.83 29.84 63.79
N PRO A 11 22.22 28.85 63.19
CA PRO A 11 22.92 27.62 62.84
C PRO A 11 24.10 27.91 61.94
N TYR A 12 25.28 27.40 62.30
CA TYR A 12 26.45 27.46 61.43
C TYR A 12 26.24 26.54 60.22
N GLU A 13 26.02 27.12 59.05
CA GLU A 13 26.11 26.39 57.78
C GLU A 13 27.59 26.29 57.35
N PRO A 14 28.14 25.07 57.25
CA PRO A 14 29.53 24.95 56.78
C PRO A 14 29.63 25.42 55.35
N PRO A 15 30.74 26.09 54.96
CA PRO A 15 30.93 26.57 53.58
C PRO A 15 30.86 25.36 52.63
N GLN A 16 29.98 25.45 51.63
CA GLN A 16 29.84 24.39 50.61
C GLN A 16 31.14 24.26 49.84
N ASP A 17 31.69 23.05 49.73
CA ASP A 17 32.89 22.75 48.95
C ASP A 17 32.68 23.23 47.49
N PRO A 18 33.49 24.18 47.01
CA PRO A 18 33.32 24.75 45.66
C PRO A 18 33.44 23.67 44.57
N ARG A 19 34.11 22.54 44.84
CA ARG A 19 34.17 21.39 43.94
C ARG A 19 32.83 20.65 43.88
N GLN A 20 32.11 20.54 44.98
CA GLN A 20 30.78 19.90 45.06
C GLN A 20 29.73 20.80 44.37
N ALA A 21 29.76 22.09 44.58
CA ALA A 21 28.89 23.05 43.90
C ALA A 21 29.09 23.03 42.38
N ARG A 22 30.37 22.95 41.92
CA ARG A 22 30.68 22.86 40.50
C ARG A 22 30.21 21.51 39.88
N ARG A 23 30.36 20.39 40.60
CA ARG A 23 29.83 19.08 40.16
C ARG A 23 28.32 19.09 40.03
N THR A 24 27.59 19.61 40.99
CA THR A 24 26.11 19.70 40.92
C THR A 24 25.63 20.61 39.79
N ALA A 25 26.34 21.72 39.53
CA ALA A 25 26.05 22.61 38.39
C ALA A 25 26.25 21.85 37.04
N ILE A 26 27.35 21.12 36.88
CA ILE A 26 27.62 20.32 35.68
C ILE A 26 26.50 19.26 35.48
N TRP A 27 26.15 18.53 36.53
CA TRP A 27 25.09 17.53 36.43
C TRP A 27 23.71 18.11 36.09
N ARG A 28 23.41 19.31 36.63
CA ARG A 28 22.19 20.05 36.26
C ARG A 28 22.18 20.42 34.77
N TRP A 29 23.29 20.91 34.26
CA TRP A 29 23.45 21.24 32.85
C TRP A 29 23.34 19.98 31.96
N VAL A 30 24.00 18.90 32.33
CA VAL A 30 23.89 17.59 31.59
C VAL A 30 22.45 17.09 31.59
N SER A 31 21.77 17.10 32.73
CA SER A 31 20.36 16.69 32.82
C SER A 31 19.45 17.61 32.00
N PHE A 32 19.70 18.90 32.00
CA PHE A 32 18.94 19.86 31.20
C PHE A 32 19.14 19.62 29.70
N VAL A 33 20.36 19.42 29.23
CA VAL A 33 20.66 19.10 27.82
C VAL A 33 20.04 17.78 27.44
N MET A 34 20.14 16.75 28.27
CA MET A 34 19.50 15.46 28.02
C MET A 34 17.97 15.58 27.93
N ALA A 35 17.34 16.32 28.82
CA ALA A 35 15.90 16.55 28.78
C ALA A 35 15.48 17.30 27.51
N LEU A 36 16.23 18.34 27.12
CA LEU A 36 15.98 19.08 25.89
C LEU A 36 16.15 18.20 24.64
N SER A 37 17.20 17.35 24.61
CA SER A 37 17.42 16.40 23.51
C SER A 37 16.30 15.36 23.41
N LEU A 38 15.80 14.88 24.55
CA LEU A 38 14.67 13.96 24.58
C LEU A 38 13.38 14.61 24.07
N VAL A 39 13.10 15.84 24.49
CA VAL A 39 11.96 16.61 23.99
C VAL A 39 12.06 16.84 22.47
N ALA A 40 13.25 17.19 21.97
CA ALA A 40 13.48 17.36 20.54
C ALA A 40 13.28 16.04 19.76
N LEU A 41 13.75 14.93 20.30
CA LEU A 41 13.54 13.60 19.70
C LEU A 41 12.07 13.23 19.65
N VAL A 42 11.35 13.39 20.76
CA VAL A 42 9.89 13.09 20.81
C VAL A 42 9.12 13.99 19.83
N ALA A 43 9.45 15.29 19.78
CA ALA A 43 8.83 16.21 18.84
C ALA A 43 9.11 15.83 17.37
N TYR A 44 10.33 15.40 17.07
CA TYR A 44 10.70 14.93 15.73
C TYR A 44 9.92 13.67 15.33
N LEU A 45 9.87 12.65 16.19
CA LEU A 45 9.11 11.44 15.92
C LEU A 45 7.59 11.72 15.82
N ALA A 46 7.06 12.58 16.68
CA ALA A 46 5.65 13.00 16.59
C ALA A 46 5.35 13.74 15.27
N TYR A 47 6.29 14.57 14.80
CA TYR A 47 6.18 15.23 13.50
C TYR A 47 6.16 14.19 12.35
N LEU A 48 7.10 13.24 12.34
CA LEU A 48 7.11 12.18 11.33
C LEU A 48 5.81 11.35 11.36
N GLY A 49 5.33 11.00 12.54
CA GLY A 49 4.08 10.27 12.71
C GLY A 49 2.86 11.06 12.20
N TYR A 50 2.80 12.34 12.50
CA TYR A 50 1.72 13.22 12.02
C TYR A 50 1.79 13.42 10.50
N ASP A 51 2.95 13.81 9.97
CA ASP A 51 3.16 14.11 8.56
C ASP A 51 2.95 12.86 7.70
N GLY A 52 3.64 11.78 8.02
CA GLY A 52 3.52 10.51 7.28
C GLY A 52 2.12 9.90 7.33
N SER A 53 1.39 10.08 8.44
CA SER A 53 0.02 9.58 8.55
C SER A 53 -1.01 10.36 7.71
N GLN A 54 -0.66 11.52 7.15
CA GLN A 54 -1.55 12.25 6.23
C GLN A 54 -1.89 11.41 4.99
N THR A 55 -0.96 10.55 4.54
CA THR A 55 -1.17 9.68 3.39
C THR A 55 -2.39 8.76 3.55
N PHE A 56 -2.75 8.37 4.79
CA PHE A 56 -3.88 7.48 5.06
C PHE A 56 -5.25 8.16 4.93
N ALA A 57 -5.29 9.50 5.00
CA ALA A 57 -6.51 10.27 4.83
C ALA A 57 -6.50 11.07 3.51
N ALA A 58 -5.37 11.09 2.80
CA ALA A 58 -5.28 11.77 1.52
C ALA A 58 -6.08 11.01 0.48
N HIS A 59 -7.04 11.67 -0.15
CA HIS A 59 -7.79 11.08 -1.24
C HIS A 59 -6.92 11.06 -2.50
N ALA A 60 -6.54 9.86 -2.94
CA ALA A 60 -5.75 9.68 -4.14
C ALA A 60 -6.67 9.62 -5.38
N ARG A 61 -7.05 10.78 -5.88
CA ARG A 61 -7.75 10.89 -7.14
C ARG A 61 -6.77 11.43 -8.18
N SER A 62 -6.12 10.55 -8.95
CA SER A 62 -5.30 11.03 -10.06
C SER A 62 -6.20 11.68 -11.12
N GLY A 63 -5.72 12.75 -11.72
CA GLY A 63 -6.40 13.41 -12.84
C GLY A 63 -6.31 12.64 -14.17
N ASP A 64 -5.92 11.36 -14.13
CA ASP A 64 -5.79 10.53 -15.32
C ASP A 64 -7.15 10.02 -15.76
N CYS A 65 -7.66 10.60 -16.87
CA CYS A 65 -8.95 10.27 -17.45
C CYS A 65 -8.85 9.19 -18.55
N ARG A 66 -7.73 8.51 -18.69
CA ARG A 66 -7.60 7.43 -19.67
C ARG A 66 -8.54 6.28 -19.33
N THR A 67 -9.18 5.77 -20.37
CA THR A 67 -10.05 4.58 -20.31
C THR A 67 -9.52 3.54 -21.29
N PRO A 68 -9.92 2.26 -21.17
CA PRO A 68 -9.56 1.24 -22.17
C PRO A 68 -9.93 1.67 -23.60
N ALA A 69 -11.04 2.32 -23.79
CA ALA A 69 -11.48 2.80 -25.10
C ALA A 69 -10.67 4.00 -25.60
N SER A 70 -10.35 4.98 -24.75
CA SER A 70 -9.59 6.15 -25.15
C SER A 70 -8.12 5.84 -25.45
N GLU A 71 -7.53 4.90 -24.71
CA GLU A 71 -6.12 4.54 -24.84
C GLU A 71 -5.88 3.54 -25.97
N PHE A 72 -6.70 2.48 -26.02
CA PHE A 72 -6.46 1.35 -26.92
C PHE A 72 -7.63 1.03 -27.87
N GLY A 73 -8.77 1.71 -27.73
CA GLY A 73 -9.98 1.37 -28.48
C GLY A 73 -10.66 0.08 -28.01
N TRP A 74 -10.33 -0.43 -26.82
CA TRP A 74 -10.91 -1.67 -26.30
C TRP A 74 -12.32 -1.46 -25.78
N PRO A 75 -13.25 -2.38 -26.08
CA PRO A 75 -14.54 -2.39 -25.42
C PRO A 75 -14.38 -2.77 -23.94
N TYR A 76 -15.19 -2.17 -23.08
CA TYR A 76 -15.24 -2.50 -21.67
C TYR A 76 -16.62 -2.29 -21.07
N GLU A 77 -16.89 -3.01 -19.98
CA GLU A 77 -18.07 -2.79 -19.14
C GLU A 77 -17.64 -1.98 -17.93
N ALA A 78 -18.35 -0.90 -17.67
CA ALA A 78 -18.13 -0.10 -16.46
C ALA A 78 -18.85 -0.75 -15.27
N ILE A 79 -18.19 -0.77 -14.11
CA ILE A 79 -18.72 -1.30 -12.86
C ILE A 79 -18.88 -0.15 -11.88
N ASN A 80 -20.11 0.07 -11.34
CA ASN A 80 -20.41 1.07 -10.32
C ASN A 80 -20.03 2.53 -10.69
N TYR A 81 -20.29 2.98 -11.89
CA TYR A 81 -19.95 4.34 -12.30
C TYR A 81 -20.76 5.45 -11.62
N ASP A 82 -21.86 5.12 -11.00
CA ASP A 82 -22.82 6.10 -10.47
C ASP A 82 -22.50 6.58 -9.04
N LEU A 83 -21.23 6.51 -8.64
CA LEU A 83 -20.81 6.66 -7.26
C LEU A 83 -20.44 8.06 -6.82
N ALA A 84 -20.11 8.94 -7.73
CA ALA A 84 -19.89 10.33 -7.39
C ALA A 84 -21.23 11.07 -7.51
N SER A 85 -21.81 11.45 -6.37
CA SER A 85 -22.84 12.50 -6.39
C SER A 85 -22.25 13.74 -7.07
N ASP A 86 -23.07 14.50 -7.79
CA ASP A 86 -22.63 15.75 -8.43
C ASP A 86 -21.88 16.67 -7.45
N SER A 87 -22.22 16.65 -6.16
CA SER A 87 -21.54 17.41 -5.10
C SER A 87 -20.11 16.91 -4.78
N GLU A 88 -19.83 15.63 -4.96
CA GLU A 88 -18.47 15.10 -4.79
C GLU A 88 -17.60 15.38 -6.01
N LEU A 89 -18.18 15.41 -7.21
CA LEU A 89 -17.49 15.83 -8.43
C LEU A 89 -17.18 17.34 -8.43
N ASP A 90 -18.06 18.16 -7.89
CA ASP A 90 -17.88 19.61 -7.75
C ASP A 90 -16.77 19.98 -6.74
N ALA A 91 -16.47 19.11 -5.78
CA ALA A 91 -15.35 19.30 -4.86
C ALA A 91 -13.96 19.14 -5.52
N PHE A 92 -13.90 18.65 -6.76
CA PHE A 92 -12.66 18.40 -7.51
C PHE A 92 -12.76 19.02 -8.92
N PRO A 93 -12.61 20.36 -9.05
CA PRO A 93 -12.78 21.10 -10.31
C PRO A 93 -11.83 20.66 -11.43
N ASP A 94 -10.70 20.06 -11.10
CA ASP A 94 -9.72 19.57 -12.09
C ASP A 94 -10.14 18.29 -12.84
N ARG A 95 -11.35 17.77 -12.55
CA ARG A 95 -11.93 16.56 -13.19
C ARG A 95 -12.98 16.84 -14.26
N THR A 96 -13.18 18.07 -14.63
CA THR A 96 -14.22 18.45 -15.60
C THR A 96 -14.04 17.85 -17.00
N ASP A 97 -12.84 17.37 -17.32
CA ASP A 97 -12.51 16.84 -18.65
C ASP A 97 -12.60 15.31 -18.77
N CYS A 98 -12.81 14.58 -17.64
CA CYS A 98 -12.99 13.14 -17.72
C CYS A 98 -14.40 12.81 -18.24
N PRO A 99 -14.53 11.98 -19.30
CA PRO A 99 -15.81 11.54 -19.79
C PRO A 99 -16.63 10.93 -18.66
N ARG A 100 -17.82 11.48 -18.39
CA ARG A 100 -18.78 10.83 -17.50
C ARG A 100 -19.27 9.59 -18.24
N PRO A 101 -19.13 8.39 -17.67
CA PRO A 101 -19.79 7.23 -18.22
C PRO A 101 -21.29 7.48 -18.22
N GLY A 102 -21.99 6.97 -19.25
CA GLY A 102 -23.44 7.05 -19.28
C GLY A 102 -24.08 6.40 -18.06
N GLU A 103 -25.28 6.84 -17.72
CA GLU A 103 -26.08 6.48 -16.53
C GLU A 103 -26.48 4.99 -16.44
N GLU A 104 -25.69 4.07 -16.97
CA GLU A 104 -25.98 2.65 -16.82
C GLU A 104 -25.51 2.21 -15.42
N ALA A 105 -26.48 2.01 -14.54
CA ALA A 105 -26.29 1.35 -13.25
C ALA A 105 -25.62 -0.01 -13.48
N GLY A 106 -24.33 -0.06 -13.28
CA GLY A 106 -23.56 -1.31 -13.30
C GLY A 106 -23.91 -2.17 -12.11
N ASP A 107 -23.48 -3.42 -12.15
CA ASP A 107 -23.61 -4.39 -11.07
C ASP A 107 -23.10 -3.85 -9.74
N ASP A 108 -23.77 -4.22 -8.64
CA ASP A 108 -23.40 -3.80 -7.28
C ASP A 108 -22.09 -4.49 -6.84
N LEU A 109 -20.96 -3.81 -7.04
CA LEU A 109 -19.65 -4.19 -6.55
C LEU A 109 -19.36 -3.42 -5.26
N THR A 110 -19.72 -4.02 -4.14
CA THR A 110 -19.62 -3.41 -2.81
C THR A 110 -18.82 -4.32 -1.88
N ALA A 111 -17.80 -3.78 -1.23
CA ALA A 111 -17.04 -4.48 -0.22
C ALA A 111 -17.90 -4.80 1.03
N SER A 112 -17.49 -5.79 1.81
CA SER A 112 -18.24 -6.30 2.97
C SER A 112 -18.54 -5.24 4.04
N ASP A 113 -17.81 -4.14 4.06
CA ASP A 113 -17.97 -3.00 4.96
C ASP A 113 -18.71 -1.81 4.31
N GLY A 114 -19.36 -2.03 3.15
CA GLY A 114 -20.22 -1.06 2.49
C GLY A 114 -19.51 -0.06 1.57
N ILE A 115 -18.21 -0.24 1.35
CA ILE A 115 -17.46 0.56 0.38
C ILE A 115 -17.82 0.12 -1.03
N ARG A 116 -18.26 1.06 -1.85
CA ARG A 116 -18.59 0.84 -3.26
C ARG A 116 -17.33 0.97 -4.09
N ILE A 117 -17.06 -0.01 -4.94
CA ILE A 117 -15.83 -0.15 -5.74
C ILE A 117 -16.15 0.13 -7.21
N ALA A 118 -15.44 1.07 -7.81
CA ALA A 118 -15.52 1.38 -9.23
C ALA A 118 -14.48 0.60 -10.02
N GLY A 119 -14.86 0.06 -11.18
CA GLY A 119 -13.96 -0.75 -11.98
C GLY A 119 -14.34 -0.81 -13.45
N TRP A 120 -13.52 -1.54 -14.20
CA TRP A 120 -13.74 -1.91 -15.59
C TRP A 120 -13.55 -3.40 -15.78
N TYR A 121 -14.50 -4.06 -16.43
CA TYR A 121 -14.30 -5.39 -16.99
C TYR A 121 -13.99 -5.24 -18.49
N ILE A 122 -12.85 -5.76 -18.92
CA ILE A 122 -12.37 -5.67 -20.30
C ILE A 122 -12.29 -7.10 -20.85
N PRO A 123 -13.16 -7.46 -21.79
CA PRO A 123 -13.12 -8.79 -22.43
C PRO A 123 -11.79 -9.00 -23.17
N ALA A 124 -11.27 -10.21 -23.15
CA ALA A 124 -10.09 -10.58 -23.93
C ALA A 124 -10.28 -10.30 -25.44
N GLY A 125 -9.21 -9.93 -26.11
CA GLY A 125 -9.21 -9.72 -27.54
C GLY A 125 -9.56 -10.99 -28.34
N SER A 126 -9.32 -12.16 -27.75
CA SER A 126 -9.64 -13.46 -28.33
C SER A 126 -10.29 -14.38 -27.28
N GLN A 127 -11.33 -15.14 -27.68
CA GLN A 127 -11.95 -16.20 -26.86
C GLN A 127 -12.37 -15.77 -25.42
N SER A 128 -12.90 -14.54 -25.26
CA SER A 128 -13.24 -13.98 -23.95
C SER A 128 -14.14 -14.85 -23.06
N ALA A 129 -15.01 -15.67 -23.66
CA ALA A 129 -15.92 -16.56 -22.92
C ALA A 129 -15.21 -17.70 -22.16
N THR A 130 -14.00 -18.09 -22.59
CA THR A 130 -13.23 -19.19 -21.99
C THR A 130 -11.86 -18.74 -21.46
N ALA A 131 -11.53 -17.46 -21.63
CA ALA A 131 -10.29 -16.90 -21.14
C ALA A 131 -10.31 -16.76 -19.60
N PRO A 132 -9.19 -17.09 -18.91
CA PRO A 132 -9.02 -16.71 -17.51
C PRO A 132 -9.10 -15.18 -17.32
N THR A 133 -9.40 -14.75 -16.12
CA THR A 133 -9.46 -13.31 -15.79
C THR A 133 -8.31 -12.91 -14.90
N ILE A 134 -7.66 -11.80 -15.26
CA ILE A 134 -6.61 -11.18 -14.45
C ILE A 134 -7.19 -9.91 -13.79
N VAL A 135 -7.15 -9.88 -12.47
CA VAL A 135 -7.49 -8.67 -11.68
C VAL A 135 -6.23 -7.84 -11.51
N LEU A 136 -6.30 -6.57 -11.87
CA LEU A 136 -5.19 -5.61 -11.79
C LEU A 136 -5.44 -4.62 -10.65
N ALA A 137 -4.62 -4.73 -9.60
CA ALA A 137 -4.73 -4.00 -8.35
C ALA A 137 -3.63 -2.95 -8.23
N HIS A 138 -4.00 -1.67 -8.22
CA HIS A 138 -3.06 -0.54 -8.24
C HIS A 138 -2.37 -0.28 -6.89
N GLY A 139 -1.28 0.48 -6.92
CA GLY A 139 -0.56 0.95 -5.73
C GLY A 139 -1.24 2.15 -5.05
N ASN A 140 -0.78 2.49 -3.84
CA ASN A 140 -1.24 3.67 -3.13
C ASN A 140 -0.99 4.95 -3.94
N GLY A 141 -1.97 5.85 -3.96
CA GLY A 141 -1.90 7.10 -4.71
C GLY A 141 -2.13 6.96 -6.21
N LYS A 142 -2.49 5.76 -6.69
CA LYS A 142 -2.78 5.44 -8.10
C LYS A 142 -4.26 5.12 -8.29
N THR A 143 -4.66 4.88 -9.52
CA THR A 143 -6.03 4.50 -9.90
C THR A 143 -6.02 3.39 -10.94
N LYS A 144 -7.18 2.85 -11.25
CA LYS A 144 -7.33 1.85 -12.32
C LYS A 144 -6.81 2.31 -13.67
N SER A 145 -6.81 3.61 -13.95
CA SER A 145 -6.31 4.15 -15.23
C SER A 145 -4.82 3.91 -15.42
N GLU A 146 -4.01 4.00 -14.36
CA GLU A 146 -2.59 3.71 -14.45
C GLU A 146 -2.32 2.24 -14.72
N MET A 147 -3.23 1.34 -14.31
CA MET A 147 -3.09 -0.09 -14.57
C MET A 147 -3.26 -0.48 -16.04
N LEU A 148 -3.66 0.44 -16.91
CA LEU A 148 -3.72 0.22 -18.35
C LEU A 148 -2.37 -0.18 -18.96
N SER A 149 -1.26 0.31 -18.41
CA SER A 149 0.09 -0.10 -18.85
C SER A 149 0.40 -1.57 -18.54
N TRP A 150 -0.13 -2.11 -17.45
CA TRP A 150 -0.03 -3.54 -17.10
C TRP A 150 -1.06 -4.38 -17.85
N ALA A 151 -2.19 -3.79 -18.24
CA ALA A 151 -3.24 -4.44 -19.02
C ALA A 151 -2.83 -4.71 -20.46
N GLU A 152 -2.03 -3.80 -21.05
CA GLU A 152 -1.67 -3.84 -22.47
C GLU A 152 -1.13 -5.22 -22.93
N PRO A 153 -0.09 -5.81 -22.31
CA PRO A 153 0.44 -7.10 -22.72
C PRO A 153 -0.52 -8.28 -22.49
N LEU A 154 -1.54 -8.13 -21.63
CA LEU A 154 -2.42 -9.22 -21.20
C LEU A 154 -3.72 -9.32 -22.01
N HIS A 155 -4.20 -8.21 -22.56
CA HIS A 155 -5.54 -8.11 -23.17
C HIS A 155 -5.80 -9.10 -24.31
N ALA A 156 -4.76 -9.50 -25.06
CA ALA A 156 -4.96 -10.43 -26.17
C ALA A 156 -5.54 -11.78 -25.75
N ASP A 157 -5.13 -12.31 -24.58
CA ASP A 157 -5.38 -13.68 -24.14
C ASP A 157 -6.21 -13.78 -22.85
N TYR A 158 -6.39 -12.69 -22.09
CA TYR A 158 -7.03 -12.67 -20.78
C TYR A 158 -8.14 -11.63 -20.70
N ASN A 159 -9.24 -11.98 -20.03
CA ASN A 159 -10.16 -10.99 -19.54
C ASN A 159 -9.49 -10.20 -18.41
N LEU A 160 -9.81 -8.92 -18.29
CA LEU A 160 -9.16 -8.08 -17.29
C LEU A 160 -10.21 -7.38 -16.43
N VAL A 161 -9.91 -7.24 -15.13
CA VAL A 161 -10.63 -6.33 -14.23
C VAL A 161 -9.64 -5.33 -13.67
N LEU A 162 -9.89 -4.06 -13.94
CA LEU A 162 -9.16 -2.94 -13.35
C LEU A 162 -10.13 -2.21 -12.43
N PHE A 163 -9.74 -1.94 -11.20
CA PHE A 163 -10.62 -1.30 -10.22
C PHE A 163 -9.86 -0.26 -9.37
N ASP A 164 -10.59 0.68 -8.83
CA ASP A 164 -10.07 1.62 -7.84
C ASP A 164 -10.27 1.05 -6.44
N PHE A 165 -9.22 0.96 -5.63
CA PHE A 165 -9.37 0.69 -4.21
C PHE A 165 -10.15 1.79 -3.50
N ARG A 166 -10.67 1.50 -2.30
CA ARG A 166 -11.28 2.50 -1.41
C ARG A 166 -10.42 3.76 -1.31
N ASN A 167 -11.07 4.91 -1.18
CA ASN A 167 -10.40 6.21 -1.09
C ASN A 167 -9.49 6.55 -2.31
N HIS A 168 -9.65 5.85 -3.44
CA HIS A 168 -8.94 6.12 -4.69
C HIS A 168 -9.92 6.27 -5.85
N GLY A 169 -9.49 6.99 -6.88
CA GLY A 169 -10.22 7.10 -8.14
C GLY A 169 -11.70 7.45 -7.96
N GLN A 170 -12.58 6.57 -8.45
CA GLN A 170 -14.02 6.72 -8.40
C GLN A 170 -14.68 5.86 -7.29
N SER A 171 -13.92 5.06 -6.56
CA SER A 171 -14.42 4.29 -5.43
C SER A 171 -14.72 5.18 -4.23
N SER A 172 -15.69 4.77 -3.42
CA SER A 172 -16.04 5.47 -2.18
C SER A 172 -14.99 5.22 -1.07
N GLY A 173 -15.18 5.88 0.08
CA GLY A 173 -14.28 5.78 1.23
C GLY A 173 -13.44 7.04 1.41
N ASP A 174 -12.93 7.20 2.62
CA ASP A 174 -12.21 8.39 3.10
C ASP A 174 -10.86 8.05 3.75
N VAL A 175 -10.52 6.75 3.81
CA VAL A 175 -9.32 6.25 4.48
C VAL A 175 -8.68 5.15 3.65
N THR A 176 -7.35 5.25 3.51
CA THR A 176 -6.48 4.21 2.95
C THR A 176 -5.71 3.55 4.08
N THR A 177 -5.60 2.23 4.06
CA THR A 177 -4.95 1.44 5.12
C THR A 177 -3.79 0.59 4.63
N LEU A 178 -3.32 0.85 3.41
CA LEU A 178 -2.16 0.24 2.75
C LEU A 178 -2.16 -1.30 2.73
N GLY A 179 -3.34 -1.90 2.53
CA GLY A 179 -3.53 -3.34 2.41
C GLY A 179 -4.51 -3.92 3.44
N VAL A 180 -4.64 -3.32 4.66
CA VAL A 180 -5.46 -3.88 5.74
C VAL A 180 -6.95 -3.97 5.42
N ARG A 181 -7.54 -2.90 4.90
CA ARG A 181 -8.94 -2.89 4.47
C ARG A 181 -9.09 -3.12 2.96
N GLU A 182 -8.05 -2.79 2.20
CA GLU A 182 -8.04 -2.91 0.74
C GLU A 182 -8.18 -4.36 0.28
N VAL A 183 -7.79 -5.35 1.11
CA VAL A 183 -8.08 -6.77 0.84
C VAL A 183 -9.59 -7.04 0.70
N ARG A 184 -10.46 -6.33 1.44
CA ARG A 184 -11.92 -6.48 1.34
C ARG A 184 -12.46 -5.95 0.01
N ASP A 185 -11.79 -4.96 -0.58
CA ASP A 185 -12.15 -4.44 -1.90
C ASP A 185 -11.82 -5.45 -2.99
N LEU A 186 -10.62 -6.06 -2.90
CA LEU A 186 -10.21 -7.12 -3.81
C LEU A 186 -11.10 -8.36 -3.68
N GLN A 187 -11.44 -8.77 -2.46
CA GLN A 187 -12.39 -9.85 -2.19
C GLN A 187 -13.74 -9.59 -2.87
N ALA A 188 -14.25 -8.34 -2.77
CA ALA A 188 -15.50 -7.98 -3.44
C ALA A 188 -15.40 -8.09 -4.97
N VAL A 189 -14.24 -7.78 -5.56
CA VAL A 189 -13.97 -7.97 -6.99
C VAL A 189 -13.97 -9.44 -7.35
N VAL A 190 -13.32 -10.31 -6.58
CA VAL A 190 -13.31 -11.76 -6.79
C VAL A 190 -14.73 -12.33 -6.65
N ASP A 191 -15.49 -11.90 -5.64
CA ASP A 191 -16.89 -12.30 -5.45
C ASP A 191 -17.79 -11.86 -6.61
N TRP A 192 -17.57 -10.63 -7.11
CA TRP A 192 -18.30 -10.12 -8.26
C TRP A 192 -18.00 -10.94 -9.53
N LEU A 193 -16.72 -11.26 -9.78
CA LEU A 193 -16.29 -12.08 -10.91
C LEU A 193 -16.95 -13.46 -10.87
N GLU A 194 -16.93 -14.11 -9.72
CA GLU A 194 -17.54 -15.43 -9.56
C GLU A 194 -19.05 -15.41 -9.85
N ARG A 195 -19.77 -14.39 -9.35
CA ARG A 195 -21.22 -14.26 -9.55
C ARG A 195 -21.63 -13.90 -10.96
N THR A 196 -20.83 -13.07 -11.66
CA THR A 196 -21.29 -12.41 -12.91
C THR A 196 -20.61 -12.97 -14.16
N LYS A 197 -19.37 -13.42 -14.05
CA LYS A 197 -18.54 -13.85 -15.19
C LYS A 197 -18.14 -15.33 -15.09
N ALA A 198 -18.01 -15.87 -13.89
CA ALA A 198 -17.61 -17.26 -13.60
C ALA A 198 -16.41 -17.70 -14.47
N PRO A 199 -15.26 -17.01 -14.43
CA PRO A 199 -14.13 -17.35 -15.29
C PRO A 199 -13.53 -18.70 -14.90
N PRO A 200 -12.85 -19.41 -15.82
CA PRO A 200 -12.25 -20.72 -15.53
C PRO A 200 -11.11 -20.65 -14.51
N ALA A 201 -10.48 -19.48 -14.36
CA ALA A 201 -9.47 -19.21 -13.35
C ALA A 201 -9.34 -17.68 -13.13
N ILE A 202 -8.93 -17.29 -11.94
CA ILE A 202 -8.64 -15.91 -11.56
C ILE A 202 -7.17 -15.82 -11.14
N ALA A 203 -6.43 -14.85 -11.68
CA ALA A 203 -5.15 -14.43 -11.12
C ALA A 203 -5.21 -12.95 -10.73
N VAL A 204 -4.38 -12.56 -9.78
CA VAL A 204 -4.26 -11.16 -9.36
C VAL A 204 -2.85 -10.65 -9.64
N LEU A 205 -2.75 -9.53 -10.35
CA LEU A 205 -1.52 -8.75 -10.49
C LEU A 205 -1.67 -7.50 -9.64
N GLY A 206 -0.87 -7.41 -8.57
CA GLY A 206 -0.88 -6.27 -7.67
C GLY A 206 0.44 -5.51 -7.67
N VAL A 207 0.34 -4.18 -7.68
CA VAL A 207 1.49 -3.28 -7.61
C VAL A 207 1.56 -2.65 -6.23
N SER A 208 2.69 -2.77 -5.51
CA SER A 208 2.91 -2.13 -4.20
C SER A 208 1.81 -2.52 -3.19
N MET A 209 1.01 -1.56 -2.70
CA MET A 209 -0.17 -1.80 -1.86
C MET A 209 -1.12 -2.85 -2.48
N GLY A 210 -1.34 -2.78 -3.80
CA GLY A 210 -2.14 -3.77 -4.51
C GLY A 210 -1.56 -5.19 -4.45
N GLY A 211 -0.22 -5.31 -4.42
CA GLY A 211 0.46 -6.59 -4.22
C GLY A 211 0.31 -7.13 -2.81
N ALA A 212 0.34 -6.24 -1.80
CA ALA A 212 0.05 -6.63 -0.42
C ALA A 212 -1.38 -7.17 -0.27
N ALA A 213 -2.38 -6.48 -0.84
CA ALA A 213 -3.76 -6.97 -0.85
C ALA A 213 -3.92 -8.26 -1.65
N ALA A 214 -3.19 -8.40 -2.77
CA ALA A 214 -3.27 -9.58 -3.64
C ALA A 214 -2.77 -10.85 -2.96
N VAL A 215 -1.65 -10.80 -2.25
CA VAL A 215 -1.11 -11.98 -1.56
C VAL A 215 -1.93 -12.33 -0.33
N ASP A 216 -2.49 -11.34 0.38
CA ASP A 216 -3.35 -11.58 1.52
C ASP A 216 -4.69 -12.21 1.09
N GLU A 217 -5.32 -11.69 0.04
CA GLU A 217 -6.53 -12.31 -0.54
C GLU A 217 -6.25 -13.75 -0.99
N ALA A 218 -5.16 -13.95 -1.75
CA ALA A 218 -4.82 -15.29 -2.21
C ALA A 218 -4.51 -16.28 -1.07
N ALA A 219 -3.95 -15.84 0.04
CA ALA A 219 -3.72 -16.69 1.20
C ALA A 219 -5.02 -17.16 1.85
N ASN A 220 -6.11 -16.41 1.69
CA ASN A 220 -7.41 -16.65 2.32
C ASN A 220 -8.51 -17.13 1.35
N ASP A 221 -8.28 -17.05 0.04
CA ASP A 221 -9.26 -17.40 -0.99
C ASP A 221 -8.66 -18.30 -2.09
N GLU A 222 -9.10 -19.56 -2.12
CA GLU A 222 -8.62 -20.55 -3.09
C GLU A 222 -9.06 -20.27 -4.54
N ARG A 223 -10.01 -19.37 -4.77
CA ARG A 223 -10.43 -18.94 -6.12
C ARG A 223 -9.33 -18.17 -6.84
N VAL A 224 -8.42 -17.53 -6.10
CA VAL A 224 -7.22 -16.91 -6.67
C VAL A 224 -6.20 -17.98 -6.96
N SER A 225 -6.04 -18.33 -8.23
CA SER A 225 -5.20 -19.43 -8.71
C SER A 225 -3.72 -19.10 -8.85
N ALA A 226 -3.37 -17.82 -9.02
CA ALA A 226 -1.99 -17.34 -9.17
C ALA A 226 -1.88 -15.87 -8.81
N VAL A 227 -0.69 -15.43 -8.36
CA VAL A 227 -0.44 -14.04 -7.94
C VAL A 227 0.82 -13.50 -8.59
N ILE A 228 0.76 -12.24 -9.01
CA ILE A 228 1.91 -11.46 -9.47
C ILE A 228 2.08 -10.26 -8.56
N LEU A 229 3.25 -10.15 -7.93
CA LEU A 229 3.63 -9.11 -6.97
C LEU A 229 4.67 -8.19 -7.63
N ASP A 230 4.26 -7.02 -8.08
CA ASP A 230 5.16 -6.02 -8.66
C ASP A 230 5.51 -4.95 -7.63
N SER A 231 6.79 -4.73 -7.36
CA SER A 231 7.27 -3.72 -6.40
C SER A 231 6.57 -3.81 -5.04
N THR A 232 6.34 -5.03 -4.55
CA THR A 232 5.62 -5.28 -3.30
C THR A 232 6.59 -5.37 -2.13
N HIS A 233 6.27 -4.71 -1.03
CA HIS A 233 7.06 -4.76 0.20
C HIS A 233 6.83 -6.07 0.98
N ALA A 234 7.83 -6.48 1.76
CA ALA A 234 7.69 -7.64 2.65
C ALA A 234 6.83 -7.31 3.87
N THR A 235 7.04 -6.13 4.46
CA THR A 235 6.24 -5.57 5.56
C THR A 235 5.99 -4.08 5.35
N LEU A 236 4.91 -3.54 5.89
CA LEU A 236 4.68 -2.09 5.83
C LEU A 236 5.75 -1.30 6.59
N VAL A 237 6.32 -1.89 7.64
CA VAL A 237 7.44 -1.28 8.38
C VAL A 237 8.66 -1.13 7.49
N SER A 238 9.04 -2.18 6.70
CA SER A 238 10.19 -2.12 5.78
C SER A 238 9.99 -1.04 4.71
N ALA A 239 8.78 -0.95 4.13
CA ALA A 239 8.46 0.07 3.14
C ALA A 239 8.56 1.50 3.70
N LEU A 240 7.97 1.77 4.86
CA LEU A 240 8.04 3.08 5.50
C LEU A 240 9.48 3.43 5.90
N GLN A 241 10.25 2.46 6.38
CA GLN A 241 11.66 2.66 6.68
C GLN A 241 12.45 3.00 5.41
N ALA A 242 12.31 2.25 4.34
CA ALA A 242 12.98 2.48 3.06
C ALA A 242 12.68 3.88 2.51
N GLN A 243 11.42 4.31 2.55
CA GLN A 243 11.01 5.66 2.13
C GLN A 243 11.63 6.78 2.99
N LEU A 244 11.79 6.57 4.29
CA LEU A 244 12.46 7.55 5.15
C LEU A 244 13.97 7.59 4.89
N GLU A 245 14.59 6.44 4.64
CA GLU A 245 16.02 6.31 4.30
C GLU A 245 16.33 6.95 2.94
N SER A 246 15.49 6.73 1.91
CA SER A 246 15.66 7.33 0.58
C SER A 246 15.59 8.86 0.62
N ARG A 247 14.82 9.42 1.57
CA ARG A 247 14.76 10.87 1.83
C ARG A 247 15.91 11.39 2.71
N GLY A 248 16.83 10.53 3.14
CA GLY A 248 17.94 10.87 4.03
C GLY A 248 17.50 11.26 5.45
N LEU A 249 16.33 10.83 5.91
CA LEU A 249 15.82 11.17 7.23
C LEU A 249 16.45 10.25 8.30
N PRO A 250 16.96 10.82 9.40
CA PRO A 250 17.56 10.02 10.47
C PRO A 250 16.47 9.26 11.25
N LEU A 251 16.87 8.18 11.92
CA LEU A 251 15.98 7.34 12.73
C LEU A 251 14.80 6.76 11.93
N ALA A 252 15.07 6.25 10.73
CA ALA A 252 14.05 5.76 9.81
C ALA A 252 13.14 4.69 10.45
N LEU A 253 13.72 3.68 11.13
CA LEU A 253 12.92 2.64 11.80
C LEU A 253 12.01 3.20 12.93
N PRO A 254 12.49 3.99 13.91
CA PRO A 254 11.59 4.67 14.84
C PRO A 254 10.57 5.60 14.16
N GLY A 255 10.96 6.23 13.06
CA GLY A 255 10.07 7.04 12.23
C GLY A 255 8.94 6.22 11.60
N ALA A 256 9.24 5.07 11.03
CA ALA A 256 8.25 4.14 10.49
C ALA A 256 7.20 3.74 11.54
N TRP A 257 7.64 3.35 12.73
CA TRP A 257 6.72 3.04 13.84
C TRP A 257 5.90 4.26 14.29
N SER A 258 6.48 5.46 14.23
CA SER A 258 5.72 6.68 14.54
C SER A 258 4.64 6.97 13.49
N ILE A 259 4.91 6.69 12.21
CA ILE A 259 3.93 6.80 11.13
C ILE A 259 2.80 5.78 11.33
N LEU A 260 3.13 4.52 11.66
CA LEU A 260 2.12 3.49 11.97
C LEU A 260 1.26 3.87 13.17
N LEU A 261 1.86 4.43 14.22
CA LEU A 261 1.09 4.96 15.36
C LEU A 261 0.17 6.11 14.94
N GLY A 262 0.66 7.03 14.11
CA GLY A 262 -0.16 8.09 13.53
C GLY A 262 -1.30 7.53 12.66
N GLY A 263 -1.03 6.49 11.89
CA GLY A 263 -2.01 5.73 11.11
C GLY A 263 -3.10 5.11 12.00
N LEU A 264 -2.70 4.39 13.05
CA LEU A 264 -3.63 3.81 14.03
C LEU A 264 -4.55 4.87 14.64
N LEU A 265 -4.00 6.02 15.06
CA LEU A 265 -4.78 7.10 15.65
C LEU A 265 -5.75 7.75 14.66
N ARG A 266 -5.45 7.71 13.36
CA ARG A 266 -6.25 8.31 12.29
C ARG A 266 -7.30 7.37 11.73
N THR A 267 -6.94 6.11 11.52
CA THR A 267 -7.77 5.11 10.84
C THR A 267 -8.52 4.21 11.82
N GLY A 268 -8.04 4.11 13.07
CA GLY A 268 -8.52 3.15 14.07
C GLY A 268 -8.03 1.72 13.83
N GLU A 269 -7.14 1.49 12.83
CA GLU A 269 -6.60 0.18 12.46
C GLU A 269 -5.12 0.07 12.77
N ASP A 270 -4.70 -1.09 13.25
CA ASP A 270 -3.29 -1.44 13.33
C ASP A 270 -2.77 -1.79 11.93
N LEU A 271 -2.08 -0.83 11.32
CA LEU A 271 -1.58 -0.99 9.95
C LEU A 271 -0.38 -1.95 9.85
N SER A 272 0.23 -2.32 10.97
CA SER A 272 1.34 -3.28 10.97
C SER A 272 0.92 -4.71 10.67
N VAL A 273 -0.39 -4.99 10.65
CA VAL A 273 -0.95 -6.30 10.27
C VAL A 273 -1.03 -6.50 8.76
N ALA A 274 -0.87 -5.45 7.94
CA ALA A 274 -0.61 -5.60 6.50
C ALA A 274 0.80 -6.16 6.31
N ASP A 275 0.92 -7.48 6.32
CA ASP A 275 2.17 -8.21 6.39
C ASP A 275 2.26 -9.26 5.25
N PRO A 276 2.64 -8.82 4.04
CA PRO A 276 2.75 -9.70 2.87
C PRO A 276 3.66 -10.90 3.07
N ILE A 277 4.71 -10.78 3.90
CA ILE A 277 5.62 -11.90 4.17
C ILE A 277 4.94 -13.02 4.98
N GLN A 278 3.99 -12.67 5.86
CA GLN A 278 3.18 -13.66 6.56
C GLN A 278 2.12 -14.25 5.64
N ALA A 279 1.49 -13.45 4.81
CA ALA A 279 0.48 -13.90 3.87
C ALA A 279 1.07 -14.90 2.85
N ILE A 280 2.22 -14.60 2.24
CA ILE A 280 2.86 -15.49 1.27
C ILE A 280 3.34 -16.81 1.91
N ALA A 281 3.68 -16.80 3.21
CA ALA A 281 4.01 -18.00 3.96
C ALA A 281 2.80 -18.91 4.24
N HIS A 282 1.58 -18.50 3.88
CA HIS A 282 0.35 -19.29 4.01
C HIS A 282 -0.41 -19.43 2.69
N ILE A 283 0.23 -19.14 1.56
CA ILE A 283 -0.42 -19.17 0.24
C ILE A 283 -0.59 -20.61 -0.31
N GLY A 284 0.04 -21.61 0.34
CA GLY A 284 0.01 -23.00 -0.10
C GLY A 284 0.90 -23.24 -1.33
N ASP A 285 0.49 -24.11 -2.22
CA ASP A 285 1.23 -24.53 -3.43
C ASP A 285 0.99 -23.61 -4.65
N ARG A 286 0.28 -22.49 -4.47
CA ARG A 286 -0.08 -21.57 -5.56
C ARG A 286 1.13 -20.90 -6.18
N PRO A 287 1.13 -20.73 -7.52
CA PRO A 287 2.19 -20.01 -8.23
C PRO A 287 2.21 -18.52 -7.87
N VAL A 288 3.41 -18.00 -7.59
CA VAL A 288 3.66 -16.59 -7.35
C VAL A 288 4.82 -16.11 -8.23
N LEU A 289 4.60 -15.01 -8.95
CA LEU A 289 5.66 -14.28 -9.63
C LEU A 289 5.93 -12.99 -8.86
N ILE A 290 7.16 -12.78 -8.43
CA ILE A 290 7.62 -11.53 -7.84
C ILE A 290 8.43 -10.78 -8.89
N VAL A 291 8.09 -9.50 -9.13
CA VAL A 291 8.85 -8.59 -9.98
C VAL A 291 9.43 -7.48 -9.12
N ALA A 292 10.75 -7.46 -8.99
CA ALA A 292 11.48 -6.46 -8.23
C ALA A 292 11.96 -5.32 -9.14
N ALA A 293 11.77 -4.08 -8.70
CA ALA A 293 12.39 -2.91 -9.29
C ALA A 293 13.76 -2.68 -8.62
N GLY A 294 14.83 -2.57 -9.42
CA GLY A 294 16.20 -2.52 -8.88
C GLY A 294 16.58 -1.19 -8.25
N ASP A 295 16.00 -0.09 -8.70
CA ASP A 295 16.19 1.28 -8.18
C ASP A 295 14.95 1.75 -7.38
N ASP A 296 14.30 0.83 -6.66
CA ASP A 296 13.09 1.12 -5.88
C ASP A 296 13.44 1.94 -4.62
N GLU A 297 12.83 3.13 -4.49
CA GLU A 297 13.01 4.02 -3.33
C GLU A 297 11.91 3.85 -2.27
N ALA A 298 10.87 3.06 -2.57
CA ALA A 298 9.71 2.87 -1.70
C ALA A 298 9.64 1.49 -1.05
N VAL A 299 10.36 0.51 -1.60
CA VAL A 299 10.43 -0.86 -1.12
C VAL A 299 11.88 -1.20 -0.77
N GLY A 300 12.08 -1.93 0.32
CA GLY A 300 13.41 -2.32 0.78
C GLY A 300 14.14 -3.21 -0.24
N PRO A 301 15.46 -3.09 -0.35
CA PRO A 301 16.25 -3.83 -1.36
C PRO A 301 16.22 -5.36 -1.15
N ASN A 302 15.82 -5.83 0.02
CA ASN A 302 15.72 -7.25 0.34
C ASN A 302 14.30 -7.80 0.31
N ASP A 303 13.27 -6.95 0.23
CA ASP A 303 11.87 -7.33 0.41
C ASP A 303 11.44 -8.44 -0.57
N ALA A 304 11.82 -8.34 -1.84
CA ALA A 304 11.52 -9.37 -2.84
C ALA A 304 12.16 -10.74 -2.52
N ALA A 305 13.39 -10.74 -2.02
CA ALA A 305 14.10 -11.96 -1.64
C ALA A 305 13.53 -12.56 -0.34
N GLU A 306 13.08 -11.73 0.57
CA GLU A 306 12.40 -12.15 1.81
C GLU A 306 11.05 -12.77 1.49
N LEU A 307 10.23 -12.15 0.64
CA LEU A 307 8.97 -12.71 0.15
C LEU A 307 9.18 -14.05 -0.56
N MET A 308 10.16 -14.14 -1.47
CA MET A 308 10.49 -15.40 -2.14
C MET A 308 10.85 -16.49 -1.14
N THR A 309 11.70 -16.16 -0.14
CA THR A 309 12.14 -17.14 0.86
C THR A 309 10.97 -17.63 1.72
N ALA A 310 10.07 -16.74 2.11
CA ALA A 310 8.90 -17.08 2.91
C ALA A 310 7.93 -17.98 2.13
N GLY A 311 7.62 -17.65 0.88
CA GLY A 311 6.74 -18.46 0.03
C GLY A 311 7.30 -19.86 -0.26
N LEU A 312 8.58 -19.96 -0.60
CA LEU A 312 9.26 -21.26 -0.82
C LEU A 312 9.27 -22.12 0.45
N GLY A 313 9.33 -21.49 1.64
CA GLY A 313 9.30 -22.18 2.93
C GLY A 313 8.00 -22.92 3.21
N ASP A 314 6.87 -22.46 2.66
CA ASP A 314 5.54 -23.07 2.80
C ASP A 314 5.15 -23.98 1.60
N GLY A 315 5.98 -24.05 0.57
CA GLY A 315 5.78 -24.92 -0.60
C GLY A 315 5.20 -24.22 -1.83
N ALA A 316 5.04 -22.90 -1.81
CA ALA A 316 4.61 -22.13 -2.98
C ALA A 316 5.62 -22.26 -4.13
N GLN A 317 5.13 -22.15 -5.36
CA GLN A 317 5.96 -22.08 -6.56
C GLN A 317 6.31 -20.63 -6.84
N VAL A 318 7.42 -20.13 -6.28
CA VAL A 318 7.80 -18.72 -6.38
C VAL A 318 8.87 -18.49 -7.44
N GLU A 319 8.58 -17.60 -8.37
CA GLU A 319 9.53 -17.08 -9.36
C GLU A 319 9.89 -15.62 -9.00
N LEU A 320 11.16 -15.25 -9.13
CA LEU A 320 11.63 -13.88 -8.93
C LEU A 320 12.29 -13.34 -10.21
N GLN A 321 11.80 -12.19 -10.67
CA GLN A 321 12.40 -11.42 -11.77
C GLN A 321 12.80 -10.04 -11.27
N THR A 322 13.81 -9.45 -11.87
CA THR A 322 14.29 -8.13 -11.47
C THR A 322 14.50 -7.25 -12.71
N CYS A 323 13.93 -6.05 -12.67
CA CYS A 323 14.24 -4.98 -13.63
C CYS A 323 15.26 -4.01 -13.01
N PRO A 324 16.56 -4.09 -13.35
CA PRO A 324 17.63 -3.46 -12.56
C PRO A 324 17.55 -1.93 -12.50
N ALA A 325 17.03 -1.27 -13.53
CA ALA A 325 16.98 0.19 -13.63
C ALA A 325 15.57 0.76 -13.38
N ALA A 326 14.63 -0.06 -12.96
CA ALA A 326 13.28 0.40 -12.68
C ALA A 326 13.18 1.02 -11.28
N GLY A 327 12.54 2.18 -11.19
CA GLY A 327 12.01 2.70 -9.93
C GLY A 327 10.70 2.02 -9.54
N HIS A 328 10.12 2.43 -8.43
CA HIS A 328 8.90 1.85 -7.84
C HIS A 328 7.73 1.75 -8.83
N GLY A 329 7.24 0.54 -9.08
CA GLY A 329 6.18 0.27 -10.07
C GLY A 329 6.57 0.59 -11.52
N GLY A 330 7.86 0.78 -11.82
CA GLY A 330 8.37 1.18 -13.12
C GLY A 330 8.78 0.02 -14.05
N SER A 331 8.72 -1.22 -13.57
CA SER A 331 9.22 -2.39 -14.30
C SER A 331 8.51 -2.61 -15.63
N VAL A 332 7.20 -2.40 -15.69
CA VAL A 332 6.38 -2.56 -16.90
C VAL A 332 6.80 -1.61 -18.03
N VAL A 333 7.32 -0.43 -17.71
CA VAL A 333 7.77 0.56 -18.70
C VAL A 333 9.27 0.38 -19.00
N THR A 334 10.09 0.25 -17.95
CA THR A 334 11.56 0.21 -18.07
C THR A 334 12.05 -1.06 -18.74
N CYS A 335 11.44 -2.20 -18.43
CA CYS A 335 11.79 -3.52 -18.98
C CYS A 335 10.63 -4.10 -19.81
N SER A 336 9.93 -3.31 -20.59
CA SER A 336 8.61 -3.65 -21.16
C SER A 336 8.54 -5.01 -21.87
N SER A 337 9.51 -5.35 -22.71
CA SER A 337 9.54 -6.65 -23.42
C SER A 337 9.83 -7.83 -22.49
N ASP A 338 10.74 -7.66 -21.54
CA ASP A 338 11.08 -8.70 -20.57
C ASP A 338 9.92 -8.89 -19.59
N TYR A 339 9.35 -7.78 -19.13
CA TYR A 339 8.16 -7.78 -18.24
C TYR A 339 7.00 -8.56 -18.88
N ALA A 340 6.64 -8.22 -20.11
CA ALA A 340 5.61 -8.95 -20.84
C ALA A 340 5.92 -10.46 -20.96
N SER A 341 7.17 -10.79 -21.28
CA SER A 341 7.63 -12.19 -21.39
C SER A 341 7.54 -12.93 -20.04
N TRP A 342 7.96 -12.30 -18.94
CA TRP A 342 7.89 -12.89 -17.60
C TRP A 342 6.45 -13.17 -17.19
N VAL A 343 5.59 -12.15 -17.31
CA VAL A 343 4.19 -12.23 -16.86
C VAL A 343 3.39 -13.21 -17.73
N LEU A 344 3.47 -13.10 -19.06
CA LEU A 344 2.75 -14.00 -19.95
C LEU A 344 3.22 -15.44 -19.80
N GLY A 345 4.53 -15.68 -19.75
CA GLY A 345 5.09 -17.02 -19.57
C GLY A 345 4.70 -17.63 -18.22
N PHE A 346 4.65 -16.83 -17.14
CA PHE A 346 4.17 -17.26 -15.83
C PHE A 346 2.67 -17.64 -15.88
N LEU A 347 1.82 -16.76 -16.39
CA LEU A 347 0.38 -16.99 -16.47
C LEU A 347 0.02 -18.21 -17.34
N GLU A 348 0.73 -18.41 -18.45
CA GLU A 348 0.52 -19.56 -19.33
C GLU A 348 0.80 -20.91 -18.62
N ARG A 349 1.79 -20.96 -17.74
CA ARG A 349 2.12 -22.14 -16.94
C ARG A 349 1.19 -22.33 -15.75
N SER A 350 0.66 -21.25 -15.21
CA SER A 350 -0.04 -21.24 -13.91
C SER A 350 -1.55 -21.32 -14.03
N LEU A 351 -2.14 -20.91 -15.16
CA LEU A 351 -3.59 -20.86 -15.30
C LEU A 351 -4.10 -21.91 -16.27
N PRO A 352 -5.08 -22.73 -15.86
CA PRO A 352 -5.80 -23.60 -16.79
C PRO A 352 -6.59 -22.74 -17.78
N ARG A 353 -6.48 -23.04 -19.06
CA ARG A 353 -7.40 -22.51 -20.06
C ARG A 353 -8.67 -23.40 -20.04
N GLY A 354 -9.82 -22.77 -20.08
CA GLY A 354 -11.10 -23.50 -20.18
C GLY A 354 -11.13 -24.37 -21.46
N PRO A 355 -11.90 -25.45 -21.45
CA PRO A 355 -12.02 -26.37 -22.57
C PRO A 355 -12.62 -25.73 -23.82
#